data_02598624ae6827facbe08e161b0767dd
#
_entry.id   02598624ae6827facbe08e161b0767dd
#
_cell.length_a   1.000
_cell.length_b   1.000
_cell.length_c   1.000
_cell.angle_alpha   90.00
_cell.angle_beta   90.00
_cell.angle_gamma   90.00
#
_symmetry.space_group_name_H-M   'P 1'
#
loop_
_entity.id
_entity.type
_entity.pdbx_description
1 polymer ?
#
loop_
_entity_poly.entity_id
_entity_poly.type
_entity_poly.pdbx_seq_one_letter_code
_entity_poly.pdbx_strand_id
1 'polypeptide(L)'
;MTFYYRTTTTTSGNQQVSEETKTFWRHSSDKKNWRIVQLPNGYFQTELQWEDKWNDVTRRETVEGAEAAIDTSVNHYKNKLEFIQGPKVVKTFK
;
A
#
# COMPACT_ATOMS: atom_id res chain seq x y z
N MET A 1 9.77 30.06 2.06
CA MET A 1 9.47 29.34 1.82
C MET A 1 9.40 28.71 1.78
N THR A 2 9.64 28.90 1.77
CA THR A 2 9.37 28.07 1.56
C THR A 2 9.24 27.36 1.39
N PHE A 3 9.53 27.64 1.14
CA PHE A 3 9.19 26.69 0.81
C PHE A 3 9.19 26.06 0.65
N TYR A 4 9.46 26.42 0.45
CA TYR A 4 9.24 25.55 0.08
C TYR A 4 9.26 25.05 -0.22
N TYR A 5 9.65 25.49 -0.41
CA TYR A 5 9.55 24.75 -0.90
C TYR A 5 9.95 24.26 -1.31
N ARG A 6 10.44 24.33 -1.56
CA ARG A 6 10.76 23.76 -2.02
C ARG A 6 11.12 23.12 -2.59
N THR A 7 11.65 23.14 -2.73
CA THR A 7 11.92 22.50 -3.20
C THR A 7 12.22 21.86 -3.68
N THR A 8 12.53 21.67 -4.08
CA THR A 8 12.78 21.06 -4.46
C THR A 8 12.95 20.32 -4.95
N THR A 9 13.37 20.04 -5.28
CA THR A 9 13.54 19.41 -5.81
C THR A 9 13.60 18.53 -6.21
N THR A 10 13.85 18.12 -6.53
CA THR A 10 13.89 17.36 -7.00
C THR A 10 13.85 16.41 -7.30
N THR A 11 14.03 16.35 -7.52
CA THR A 11 14.13 15.32 -8.10
C THR A 11 13.59 14.10 -7.87
N SER A 12 13.25 13.51 -8.22
CA SER A 12 12.82 12.23 -8.04
C SER A 12 12.57 11.94 -6.61
N GLY A 13 11.70 12.56 -5.98
CA GLY A 13 11.44 12.53 -4.58
C GLY A 13 11.24 11.17 -3.97
N ASN A 14 11.03 10.19 -4.77
CA ASN A 14 10.89 8.83 -4.33
C ASN A 14 12.07 8.34 -3.51
N GLN A 15 13.23 8.97 -3.61
CA GLN A 15 14.38 8.58 -2.82
C GLN A 15 14.23 8.90 -1.34
N GLN A 16 13.17 9.61 -1.00
CA GLN A 16 12.97 10.00 0.38
C GLN A 16 12.31 8.92 1.23
N VAL A 17 11.92 7.82 0.61
CA VAL A 17 11.22 6.75 1.33
C VAL A 17 12.22 5.91 2.12
N SER A 18 11.95 5.72 3.40
CA SER A 18 12.82 4.93 4.27
C SER A 18 12.73 3.45 3.94
N GLU A 19 13.77 2.71 4.35
CA GLU A 19 13.76 1.26 4.15
C GLU A 19 12.65 0.59 4.95
N GLU A 20 12.35 1.12 6.12
CA GLU A 20 11.29 0.60 6.94
C GLU A 20 9.94 0.71 6.23
N THR A 21 9.68 1.85 5.62
CA THR A 21 8.45 2.06 4.87
C THR A 21 8.39 1.14 3.66
N LYS A 22 9.51 0.97 2.96
CA LYS A 22 9.55 0.06 1.81
C LYS A 22 9.26 -1.38 2.23
N THR A 23 9.80 -1.78 3.37
CA THR A 23 9.54 -3.12 3.89
C THR A 23 8.07 -3.31 4.20
N PHE A 24 7.43 -2.30 4.81
CA PHE A 24 6.00 -2.35 5.08
C PHE A 24 5.21 -2.47 3.77
N TRP A 25 5.58 -1.70 2.74
CA TRP A 25 4.88 -1.75 1.46
C TRP A 25 5.04 -3.12 0.79
N ARG A 26 6.24 -3.70 0.84
CA ARG A 26 6.46 -5.03 0.28
C ARG A 26 5.63 -6.08 1.01
N HIS A 27 5.58 -5.98 2.31
CA HIS A 27 4.77 -6.88 3.13
C HIS A 27 3.28 -6.74 2.81
N SER A 28 2.82 -5.49 2.69
CA SER A 28 1.41 -5.20 2.46
C SER A 28 0.96 -5.50 1.05
N SER A 29 1.90 -5.61 0.11
CA SER A 29 1.57 -5.94 -1.28
C SER A 29 1.41 -7.44 -1.50
N ASP A 30 1.57 -8.24 -0.46
CA ASP A 30 1.42 -9.69 -0.53
C ASP A 30 0.11 -10.07 0.13
N LYS A 31 -0.83 -10.59 -0.67
CA LYS A 31 -2.17 -10.91 -0.19
C LYS A 31 -2.15 -11.94 0.94
N LYS A 32 -1.12 -12.76 1.02
CA LYS A 32 -0.99 -13.75 2.09
C LYS A 32 -0.94 -13.14 3.49
N ASN A 33 -0.55 -11.88 3.58
CA ASN A 33 -0.41 -11.21 4.86
C ASN A 33 -1.71 -10.55 5.32
N TRP A 34 -2.77 -10.76 4.58
CA TRP A 34 -4.10 -10.22 4.87
C TRP A 34 -5.05 -11.34 5.24
N ARG A 35 -6.08 -11.01 6.00
CA ARG A 35 -7.15 -11.97 6.29
C ARG A 35 -8.47 -11.23 6.47
N ILE A 36 -9.56 -11.99 6.46
CA ILE A 36 -10.89 -11.47 6.68
C ILE A 36 -11.45 -12.15 7.91
N VAL A 37 -11.98 -11.37 8.83
CA VAL A 37 -12.59 -11.86 10.07
C VAL A 37 -14.02 -11.40 10.12
N GLN A 38 -14.93 -12.31 10.44
CA GLN A 38 -16.32 -11.90 10.65
C GLN A 38 -16.50 -11.43 12.08
N LEU A 39 -17.03 -10.23 12.23
CA LEU A 39 -17.27 -9.63 13.54
C LEU A 39 -18.63 -10.09 14.10
N PRO A 40 -18.83 -9.98 15.42
CA PRO A 40 -20.11 -10.39 16.01
C PRO A 40 -21.33 -9.68 15.43
N ASN A 41 -21.15 -8.46 14.88
CA ASN A 41 -22.27 -7.74 14.26
C ASN A 41 -22.53 -8.17 12.83
N GLY A 42 -21.78 -9.17 12.33
CA GLY A 42 -22.00 -9.70 10.98
C GLY A 42 -21.15 -9.06 9.91
N TYR A 43 -20.45 -8.00 10.22
CA TYR A 43 -19.55 -7.36 9.25
C TYR A 43 -18.29 -8.17 9.07
N PHE A 44 -17.64 -7.97 7.93
CA PHE A 44 -16.38 -8.63 7.60
C PHE A 44 -15.26 -7.59 7.65
N GLN A 45 -14.28 -7.85 8.50
CA GLN A 45 -13.18 -6.93 8.73
C GLN A 45 -11.93 -7.45 8.05
N THR A 46 -11.28 -6.60 7.25
CA THR A 46 -9.99 -6.94 6.67
C THR A 46 -8.91 -6.59 7.66
N GLU A 47 -7.92 -7.47 7.77
CA GLU A 47 -6.83 -7.28 8.71
C GLU A 47 -5.51 -7.58 8.03
N LEU A 48 -4.51 -6.78 8.36
CA LEU A 48 -3.15 -6.92 7.85
C LEU A 48 -2.24 -7.32 9.00
N GLN A 49 -1.46 -8.37 8.80
CA GLN A 49 -0.47 -8.77 9.78
C GLN A 49 0.74 -7.84 9.68
N TRP A 50 1.14 -7.26 10.81
CA TRP A 50 2.32 -6.40 10.85
C TRP A 50 2.83 -6.36 12.29
N GLU A 51 4.13 -6.56 12.46
CA GLU A 51 4.77 -6.54 13.78
C GLU A 51 4.13 -7.54 14.74
N ASP A 52 3.91 -8.76 14.24
CA ASP A 52 3.40 -9.89 15.02
C ASP A 52 1.99 -9.71 15.54
N LYS A 53 1.22 -8.84 14.91
CA LYS A 53 -0.18 -8.70 15.28
C LYS A 53 -1.01 -8.39 14.04
N TRP A 54 -2.32 -8.55 14.20
CA TRP A 54 -3.28 -8.28 13.14
C TRP A 54 -3.89 -6.90 13.37
N ASN A 55 -3.81 -6.06 12.37
CA ASN A 55 -4.29 -4.67 12.43
C ASN A 55 -5.49 -4.53 11.52
N ASP A 56 -6.60 -4.01 12.04
CA ASP A 56 -7.79 -3.83 11.24
C ASP A 56 -7.61 -2.67 10.27
N VAL A 57 -8.14 -2.86 9.05
CA VAL A 57 -7.98 -1.88 7.98
C VAL A 57 -9.31 -1.36 7.50
N THR A 58 -10.23 -2.25 7.10
CA THR A 58 -11.56 -1.85 6.61
C THR A 58 -12.61 -2.82 7.09
N ARG A 59 -13.88 -2.39 6.97
CA ARG A 59 -15.03 -3.25 7.23
C ARG A 59 -15.98 -3.18 6.06
N ARG A 60 -16.54 -4.34 5.74
CA ARG A 60 -17.51 -4.45 4.64
C ARG A 60 -18.64 -5.36 5.06
N GLU A 61 -19.78 -5.23 4.37
CA GLU A 61 -20.95 -6.02 4.71
C GLU A 61 -20.91 -7.44 4.16
N THR A 62 -20.06 -7.68 3.16
CA THR A 62 -19.94 -9.00 2.54
C THR A 62 -18.49 -9.41 2.47
N VAL A 63 -18.27 -10.74 2.37
CA VAL A 63 -16.92 -11.27 2.24
C VAL A 63 -16.33 -10.86 0.88
N GLU A 64 -17.17 -10.80 -0.15
CA GLU A 64 -16.70 -10.36 -1.47
C GLU A 64 -16.25 -8.92 -1.44
N GLY A 65 -16.98 -8.06 -0.72
CA GLY A 65 -16.57 -6.67 -0.56
C GLY A 65 -15.29 -6.54 0.21
N ALA A 66 -15.11 -7.36 1.24
CA ALA A 66 -13.88 -7.36 2.02
C ALA A 66 -12.70 -7.82 1.18
N GLU A 67 -12.89 -8.86 0.37
CA GLU A 67 -11.82 -9.35 -0.49
C GLU A 67 -11.45 -8.31 -1.54
N ALA A 68 -12.43 -7.63 -2.10
CA ALA A 68 -12.17 -6.56 -3.06
C ALA A 68 -11.37 -5.43 -2.42
N ALA A 69 -11.67 -5.12 -1.15
CA ALA A 69 -10.91 -4.10 -0.42
C ALA A 69 -9.46 -4.51 -0.24
N ILE A 70 -9.23 -5.80 0.06
CA ILE A 70 -7.85 -6.30 0.18
C ILE A 70 -7.14 -6.18 -1.16
N ASP A 71 -7.79 -6.60 -2.25
CA ASP A 71 -7.16 -6.52 -3.57
C ASP A 71 -6.80 -5.09 -3.93
N THR A 72 -7.67 -4.14 -3.62
CA THR A 72 -7.39 -2.73 -3.85
C THR A 72 -6.17 -2.28 -3.05
N SER A 73 -6.09 -2.68 -1.78
CA SER A 73 -4.96 -2.32 -0.93
C SER A 73 -3.66 -2.94 -1.43
N VAL A 74 -3.71 -4.22 -1.79
CA VAL A 74 -2.53 -4.92 -2.32
C VAL A 74 -2.01 -4.20 -3.56
N ASN A 75 -2.91 -3.87 -4.50
CA ASN A 75 -2.52 -3.17 -5.71
C ASN A 75 -1.97 -1.79 -5.42
N HIS A 76 -2.54 -1.10 -4.44
CA HIS A 76 -2.06 0.22 -4.04
C HIS A 76 -0.58 0.14 -3.59
N TYR A 77 -0.24 -0.85 -2.78
CA TYR A 77 1.13 -0.97 -2.29
C TYR A 77 2.07 -1.44 -3.39
N LYS A 78 1.60 -2.31 -4.30
CA LYS A 78 2.42 -2.69 -5.45
C LYS A 78 2.75 -1.48 -6.31
N ASN A 79 1.76 -0.62 -6.54
CA ASN A 79 1.98 0.58 -7.35
C ASN A 79 2.95 1.53 -6.66
N LYS A 80 2.86 1.67 -5.35
CA LYS A 80 3.80 2.51 -4.61
C LYS A 80 5.23 2.01 -4.76
N LEU A 81 5.43 0.69 -4.69
CA LEU A 81 6.76 0.12 -4.84
C LEU A 81 7.32 0.36 -6.24
N GLU A 82 6.47 0.22 -7.26
CA GLU A 82 6.90 0.51 -8.63
C GLU A 82 7.32 1.96 -8.79
N PHE A 83 6.53 2.83 -8.19
CA PHE A 83 6.75 4.26 -8.33
C PHE A 83 8.08 4.70 -7.73
N ILE A 84 8.46 4.13 -6.58
CA ILE A 84 9.70 4.53 -5.91
C ILE A 84 10.94 3.92 -6.55
N GLN A 85 10.78 3.02 -7.52
CA GLN A 85 11.93 2.49 -8.25
C GLN A 85 12.46 3.48 -9.27
N GLY A 86 11.79 4.60 -9.43
CA GLY A 86 12.22 5.64 -10.34
C GLY A 86 11.51 5.56 -11.67
N PRO A 87 11.88 6.46 -12.58
CA PRO A 87 11.19 6.51 -13.88
C PRO A 87 11.47 5.27 -14.71
N LYS A 88 10.46 4.86 -15.45
CA LYS A 88 10.56 3.74 -16.36
C LYS A 88 10.40 4.22 -17.78
N VAL A 89 11.21 3.68 -18.68
CA VAL A 89 11.02 3.97 -20.09
C VAL A 89 9.85 3.15 -20.59
N VAL A 90 8.75 3.82 -20.91
CA VAL A 90 7.55 3.15 -21.38
C VAL A 90 7.59 3.02 -22.91
N LYS A 91 8.17 4.00 -23.56
CA LYS A 91 8.24 3.99 -25.02
C LYS A 91 9.38 4.87 -25.49
N THR A 92 10.10 4.41 -26.52
CA THR A 92 11.20 5.15 -27.12
C THR A 92 10.87 5.41 -28.59
N PHE A 93 11.16 6.64 -29.03
CA PHE A 93 10.94 7.05 -30.42
C PHE A 93 12.27 7.40 -31.07
N LYS A 94 12.34 7.17 -32.37
CA LYS A 94 13.50 7.54 -33.14
C LYS A 94 13.20 8.61 -34.16
#